data_ca42056f9188edc6853a3fcc055b87e9
#
_entry.id   ca42056f9188edc6853a3fcc055b87e9
#
_cell.length_a   1.000
_cell.length_b   1.000
_cell.length_c   1.000
_cell.angle_alpha   90.00
_cell.angle_beta   90.00
_cell.angle_gamma   90.00
#
_symmetry.space_group_name_H-M   'P 1'
#
loop_
_entity.id
_entity.type
_entity.pdbx_description
1 polymer ?
#
loop_
_entity_poly.entity_id
_entity_poly.type
_entity_poly.pdbx_seq_one_letter_code
_entity_poly.pdbx_strand_id
1 'polypeptide(L)'
;RRQTLPDQVKAALDLRPGERVLAACRSGETDHLVATDRALYAVIGARTTRWRWDLIDQARWQPPDLVVDVRSDSESTVQRRTLPADPQGDLPAVVRDRVTNSIVVNNAVAVPGGTVRVVARRNSDDGRFEWRTVPGGSVSLADPAVAQAVDAELRSLRAQFEA
;
A
#
# COMPACT_ATOMS: atom_id res chain seq x y z
N ARG A 1 0.25 24.65 0.81
CA ARG A 1 1.60 25.18 0.60
C ARG A 1 2.60 24.03 0.53
N ARG A 2 3.29 23.91 -0.59
CA ARG A 2 4.31 22.89 -0.75
C ARG A 2 5.49 23.16 0.16
N GLN A 3 5.83 22.22 1.02
CA GLN A 3 7.05 22.28 1.76
C GLN A 3 8.22 21.95 0.81
N THR A 4 9.22 22.78 0.80
CA THR A 4 10.43 22.53 0.02
C THR A 4 11.24 21.44 0.73
N LEU A 5 11.57 20.38 0.00
CA LEU A 5 12.44 19.32 0.52
C LEU A 5 13.87 19.79 0.61
N PRO A 6 14.54 19.58 1.75
CA PRO A 6 15.99 19.82 1.84
C PRO A 6 16.74 18.97 0.80
N ASP A 7 17.84 19.52 0.27
CA ASP A 7 18.64 18.81 -0.74
C ASP A 7 19.17 17.47 -0.23
N GLN A 8 19.50 17.38 1.05
CA GLN A 8 19.96 16.13 1.66
C GLN A 8 18.87 15.06 1.63
N VAL A 9 17.62 15.44 1.84
CA VAL A 9 16.50 14.52 1.78
C VAL A 9 16.26 14.08 0.35
N LYS A 10 16.28 15.00 -0.60
CA LYS A 10 16.17 14.66 -2.04
C LYS A 10 17.24 13.67 -2.47
N ALA A 11 18.47 13.90 -2.03
CA ALA A 11 19.59 13.01 -2.36
C ALA A 11 19.44 11.61 -1.73
N ALA A 12 18.77 11.52 -0.58
CA ALA A 12 18.53 10.25 0.09
C ALA A 12 17.42 9.42 -0.58
N LEU A 13 16.56 10.07 -1.37
CA LEU A 13 15.49 9.37 -2.11
C LEU A 13 16.10 8.70 -3.33
N ASP A 14 15.82 7.43 -3.49
CA ASP A 14 16.22 6.68 -4.68
C ASP A 14 15.05 6.66 -5.67
N LEU A 15 14.74 7.84 -6.23
CA LEU A 15 13.62 8.00 -7.14
C LEU A 15 13.87 7.21 -8.44
N ARG A 16 12.86 6.43 -8.85
CA ARG A 16 12.91 5.72 -10.13
C ARG A 16 12.68 6.72 -11.28
N PRO A 17 13.11 6.38 -12.52
CA PRO A 17 12.85 7.24 -13.66
C PRO A 17 11.36 7.58 -13.79
N GLY A 18 11.04 8.88 -13.85
CA GLY A 18 9.68 9.36 -13.96
C GLY A 18 8.89 9.43 -12.66
N GLU A 19 9.45 8.97 -11.55
CA GLU A 19 8.80 9.07 -10.24
C GLU A 19 8.78 10.52 -9.77
N ARG A 20 7.61 10.97 -9.28
CA ARG A 20 7.39 12.38 -8.90
C ARG A 20 6.98 12.51 -7.44
N VAL A 21 7.56 13.49 -6.75
CA VAL A 21 7.15 13.83 -5.39
C VAL A 21 5.79 14.56 -5.44
N LEU A 22 4.85 14.08 -4.64
CA LEU A 22 3.50 14.65 -4.53
C LEU A 22 3.31 15.44 -3.25
N ALA A 23 3.90 14.98 -2.15
CA ALA A 23 3.79 15.62 -0.85
C ALA A 23 4.96 15.22 0.02
N ALA A 24 5.29 16.06 0.99
CA ALA A 24 6.34 15.77 1.96
C ALA A 24 6.05 16.48 3.27
N CYS A 25 6.53 15.91 4.36
CA CYS A 25 6.46 16.57 5.66
C CYS A 25 7.62 16.13 6.55
N ARG A 26 7.81 16.86 7.63
CA ARG A 26 8.77 16.47 8.67
C ARG A 26 8.17 15.33 9.49
N SER A 27 9.05 14.46 9.96
CA SER A 27 8.72 13.37 10.89
C SER A 27 9.57 13.57 12.15
N GLY A 28 8.97 14.17 13.19
CA GLY A 28 9.74 14.62 14.33
C GLY A 28 10.62 15.81 13.97
N GLU A 29 11.78 15.92 14.61
CA GLU A 29 12.66 17.09 14.45
C GLU A 29 13.59 16.99 13.25
N THR A 30 14.06 15.79 12.90
CA THR A 30 15.13 15.59 11.93
C THR A 30 14.77 14.72 10.76
N ASP A 31 13.69 13.94 10.86
CA ASP A 31 13.31 12.95 9.87
C ASP A 31 12.25 13.51 8.92
N HIS A 32 12.01 12.79 7.82
CA HIS A 32 11.08 13.24 6.80
C HIS A 32 10.27 12.08 6.24
N LEU A 33 9.02 12.37 5.87
CA LEU A 33 8.18 11.47 5.07
C LEU A 33 7.95 12.12 3.71
N VAL A 34 8.05 11.31 2.66
CA VAL A 34 7.86 11.80 1.29
C VAL A 34 6.94 10.83 0.55
N ALA A 35 5.86 11.37 0.01
CA ALA A 35 4.93 10.61 -0.82
C ALA A 35 5.16 10.95 -2.28
N THR A 36 5.40 9.93 -3.10
CA THR A 36 5.53 10.06 -4.54
C THR A 36 4.33 9.41 -5.24
N ASP A 37 4.29 9.47 -6.55
CA ASP A 37 3.28 8.74 -7.31
C ASP A 37 3.46 7.21 -7.25
N ARG A 38 4.59 6.71 -6.72
CA ARG A 38 4.87 5.27 -6.66
C ARG A 38 5.06 4.70 -5.27
N ALA A 39 5.45 5.51 -4.29
CA ALA A 39 5.82 4.99 -2.98
C ALA A 39 5.74 6.03 -1.88
N LEU A 40 5.69 5.53 -0.65
CA LEU A 40 5.94 6.31 0.55
C LEU A 40 7.38 6.06 0.98
N TYR A 41 8.12 7.14 1.19
CA TYR A 41 9.49 7.09 1.71
C TYR A 41 9.51 7.58 3.15
N ALA A 42 10.25 6.89 4.00
CA ALA A 42 10.58 7.35 5.34
C ALA A 42 12.09 7.52 5.42
N VAL A 43 12.53 8.78 5.57
CA VAL A 43 13.93 9.13 5.73
C VAL A 43 14.17 9.38 7.21
N ILE A 44 14.69 8.36 7.91
CA ILE A 44 14.86 8.34 9.35
C ILE A 44 16.36 8.18 9.64
N GLY A 45 16.99 9.26 10.10
CA GLY A 45 18.44 9.30 10.26
C GLY A 45 19.13 9.07 8.92
N ALA A 46 20.06 8.12 8.89
CA ALA A 46 20.80 7.75 7.69
C ALA A 46 20.07 6.66 6.86
N ARG A 47 18.92 6.19 7.32
CA ARG A 47 18.19 5.10 6.67
C ARG A 47 17.02 5.64 5.90
N THR A 48 16.89 5.22 4.63
CA THR A 48 15.72 5.50 3.80
C THR A 48 14.99 4.19 3.53
N THR A 49 13.71 4.15 3.87
CA THR A 49 12.84 3.04 3.58
C THR A 49 11.81 3.46 2.54
N ARG A 50 11.53 2.59 1.59
CA ARG A 50 10.60 2.84 0.49
C ARG A 50 9.52 1.76 0.48
N TRP A 51 8.25 2.18 0.54
CA TRP A 51 7.11 1.26 0.46
C TRP A 51 6.24 1.65 -0.74
N ARG A 52 6.14 0.77 -1.73
CA ARG A 52 5.20 0.95 -2.83
C ARG A 52 3.78 0.98 -2.27
N TRP A 53 2.91 1.73 -2.92
CA TRP A 53 1.52 1.88 -2.47
C TRP A 53 0.76 0.57 -2.39
N ASP A 54 1.02 -0.36 -3.31
CA ASP A 54 0.38 -1.67 -3.32
C ASP A 54 0.79 -2.57 -2.16
N LEU A 55 1.88 -2.26 -1.46
CA LEU A 55 2.34 -2.99 -0.27
C LEU A 55 1.80 -2.41 1.04
N ILE A 56 1.13 -1.27 0.99
CA ILE A 56 0.50 -0.68 2.16
C ILE A 56 -0.96 -1.14 2.19
N ASP A 57 -1.29 -2.03 3.11
CA ASP A 57 -2.65 -2.56 3.24
C ASP A 57 -3.61 -1.50 3.75
N GLN A 58 -3.16 -0.66 4.67
CA GLN A 58 -3.98 0.38 5.28
C GLN A 58 -3.11 1.53 5.77
N ALA A 59 -3.63 2.75 5.63
CA ALA A 59 -3.01 3.94 6.19
C ALA A 59 -4.07 4.72 6.96
N ARG A 60 -3.75 5.11 8.20
CA ARG A 60 -4.66 5.86 9.06
C ARG A 60 -3.95 7.09 9.62
N TRP A 61 -4.65 8.20 9.59
CA TRP A 61 -4.18 9.40 10.26
C TRP A 61 -4.71 9.44 11.69
N GLN A 62 -3.81 9.23 12.63
CA GLN A 62 -4.11 9.33 14.08
C GLN A 62 -3.15 10.38 14.64
N PRO A 63 -3.51 11.67 14.56
CA PRO A 63 -2.61 12.74 14.96
C PRO A 63 -1.97 12.52 16.32
N PRO A 64 -0.66 12.73 16.45
CA PRO A 64 0.27 13.29 15.49
C PRO A 64 0.92 12.26 14.58
N ASP A 65 0.39 11.04 14.50
CA ASP A 65 1.02 9.92 13.81
C ASP A 65 0.26 9.49 12.56
N LEU A 66 1.02 9.11 11.54
CA LEU A 66 0.53 8.34 10.41
C LEU A 66 0.85 6.87 10.68
N VAL A 67 -0.19 6.04 10.75
CA VAL A 67 -0.04 4.61 11.02
C VAL A 67 -0.26 3.84 9.72
N VAL A 68 0.75 3.10 9.28
CA VAL A 68 0.69 2.32 8.05
C VAL A 68 0.91 0.84 8.36
N ASP A 69 0.08 -0.01 7.75
CA ASP A 69 0.23 -1.45 7.79
C ASP A 69 0.89 -1.88 6.48
N VAL A 70 2.14 -2.32 6.55
CA VAL A 70 2.98 -2.61 5.39
C VAL A 70 3.17 -4.10 5.26
N ARG A 71 3.01 -4.60 4.05
CA ARG A 71 3.22 -6.00 3.71
C ARG A 71 4.60 -6.19 3.08
N SER A 72 5.25 -7.27 3.45
CA SER A 72 6.51 -7.68 2.83
C SER A 72 6.27 -8.39 1.51
N ASP A 73 7.11 -8.14 0.49
CA ASP A 73 7.05 -8.82 -0.80
C ASP A 73 7.24 -10.33 -0.69
N SER A 74 8.08 -10.77 0.25
CA SER A 74 8.48 -12.17 0.37
C SER A 74 7.66 -12.96 1.38
N GLU A 75 6.92 -12.26 2.25
CA GLU A 75 6.17 -12.90 3.33
C GLU A 75 4.78 -12.31 3.42
N SER A 76 3.80 -13.13 3.77
CA SER A 76 2.42 -12.68 3.97
C SER A 76 2.22 -11.87 5.25
N THR A 77 3.30 -11.56 5.96
CA THR A 77 3.23 -10.83 7.22
C THR A 77 3.04 -9.34 6.99
N VAL A 78 2.17 -8.76 7.81
CA VAL A 78 1.90 -7.33 7.81
C VAL A 78 2.57 -6.73 9.04
N GLN A 79 3.35 -5.68 8.85
CA GLN A 79 4.01 -4.97 9.92
C GLN A 79 3.42 -3.57 10.06
N ARG A 80 2.99 -3.22 11.27
CA ARG A 80 2.49 -1.87 11.56
C ARG A 80 3.65 -0.94 11.84
N ARG A 81 3.64 0.20 11.16
CA ARG A 81 4.62 1.27 11.37
C ARG A 81 3.89 2.53 11.80
N THR A 82 4.34 3.11 12.90
CA THR A 82 3.82 4.37 13.40
C THR A 82 4.83 5.46 13.10
N LEU A 83 4.45 6.41 12.27
CA LEU A 83 5.34 7.44 11.76
C LEU A 83 4.85 8.80 12.22
N PRO A 84 5.60 9.52 13.06
CA PRO A 84 5.25 10.89 13.38
C PRO A 84 5.17 11.72 12.10
N ALA A 85 4.15 12.55 11.97
CA ALA A 85 3.98 13.37 10.76
C ALA A 85 3.51 14.76 11.16
N ASP A 86 4.09 15.76 10.51
CA ASP A 86 3.67 17.14 10.71
C ASP A 86 2.19 17.27 10.31
N PRO A 87 1.32 17.77 11.21
CA PRO A 87 -0.11 17.91 10.89
C PRO A 87 -0.38 19.02 9.87
N GLN A 88 0.59 19.88 9.59
CA GLN A 88 0.46 20.94 8.60
C GLN A 88 0.83 20.38 7.23
N GLY A 89 -0.14 20.23 6.37
CA GLY A 89 0.10 19.76 5.02
C GLY A 89 -0.84 18.64 4.63
N ASP A 90 -0.66 18.17 3.42
CA ASP A 90 -1.57 17.22 2.78
C ASP A 90 -1.03 15.79 2.68
N LEU A 91 0.14 15.52 3.27
CA LEU A 91 0.77 14.20 3.13
C LEU A 91 -0.16 13.06 3.60
N PRO A 92 -0.83 13.11 4.77
CA PRO A 92 -1.71 12.03 5.16
C PRO A 92 -2.84 11.77 4.16
N ALA A 93 -3.42 12.83 3.61
CA ALA A 93 -4.49 12.71 2.60
C ALA A 93 -3.96 12.08 1.30
N VAL A 94 -2.78 12.50 0.85
CA VAL A 94 -2.13 11.93 -0.34
C VAL A 94 -1.83 10.45 -0.13
N VAL A 95 -1.32 10.07 1.04
CA VAL A 95 -1.04 8.67 1.37
C VAL A 95 -2.32 7.83 1.28
N ARG A 96 -3.41 8.29 1.90
CA ARG A 96 -4.68 7.58 1.86
C ARG A 96 -5.22 7.40 0.45
N ASP A 97 -5.15 8.47 -0.35
CA ASP A 97 -5.59 8.42 -1.74
C ASP A 97 -4.79 7.44 -2.57
N ARG A 98 -3.47 7.43 -2.41
CA ARG A 98 -2.59 6.52 -3.17
C ARG A 98 -2.78 5.07 -2.77
N VAL A 99 -2.94 4.78 -1.48
CA VAL A 99 -3.24 3.42 -1.00
C VAL A 99 -4.57 2.94 -1.58
N THR A 100 -5.61 3.76 -1.51
CA THR A 100 -6.93 3.42 -2.06
C THR A 100 -6.86 3.21 -3.57
N ASN A 101 -6.18 4.09 -4.29
CA ASN A 101 -6.09 4.02 -5.75
C ASN A 101 -5.25 2.84 -6.26
N SER A 102 -4.45 2.23 -5.40
CA SER A 102 -3.71 1.02 -5.76
C SER A 102 -4.62 -0.20 -5.90
N ILE A 103 -5.81 -0.17 -5.30
CA ILE A 103 -6.78 -1.25 -5.37
C ILE A 103 -7.56 -1.13 -6.69
N VAL A 104 -7.41 -2.11 -7.57
CA VAL A 104 -8.08 -2.12 -8.87
C VAL A 104 -9.24 -3.11 -8.93
N VAL A 105 -9.22 -4.16 -8.10
CA VAL A 105 -10.30 -5.14 -7.97
C VAL A 105 -10.53 -5.43 -6.50
N ASN A 106 -11.79 -5.49 -6.09
CA ASN A 106 -12.18 -5.84 -4.72
C ASN A 106 -13.55 -6.51 -4.76
N ASN A 107 -13.57 -7.83 -4.92
CA ASN A 107 -14.79 -8.62 -5.04
C ASN A 107 -14.93 -9.61 -3.89
N ALA A 108 -16.16 -9.78 -3.41
CA ALA A 108 -16.49 -10.80 -2.43
C ALA A 108 -17.05 -12.04 -3.16
N VAL A 109 -16.53 -13.22 -2.82
CA VAL A 109 -16.98 -14.49 -3.36
C VAL A 109 -17.67 -15.26 -2.24
N ALA A 110 -18.92 -15.66 -2.46
CA ALA A 110 -19.64 -16.49 -1.51
C ALA A 110 -19.09 -17.92 -1.57
N VAL A 111 -18.76 -18.47 -0.42
CA VAL A 111 -18.19 -19.81 -0.28
C VAL A 111 -18.82 -20.51 0.92
N PRO A 112 -18.68 -21.84 1.04
CA PRO A 112 -19.14 -22.53 2.24
C PRO A 112 -18.49 -21.94 3.50
N GLY A 113 -19.31 -21.53 4.45
CA GLY A 113 -18.85 -20.95 5.74
C GLY A 113 -18.66 -19.45 5.75
N GLY A 114 -18.87 -18.75 4.63
CA GLY A 114 -18.75 -17.28 4.60
C GLY A 114 -18.39 -16.72 3.24
N THR A 115 -17.44 -15.79 3.24
CA THR A 115 -16.97 -15.13 2.01
C THR A 115 -15.46 -15.13 1.95
N VAL A 116 -14.94 -15.09 0.72
CA VAL A 116 -13.53 -14.78 0.45
C VAL A 116 -13.49 -13.52 -0.38
N ARG A 117 -12.67 -12.58 0.02
CA ARG A 117 -12.46 -11.35 -0.74
C ARG A 117 -11.29 -11.55 -1.69
N VAL A 118 -11.51 -11.24 -2.96
CA VAL A 118 -10.47 -11.26 -3.98
C VAL A 118 -10.08 -9.82 -4.25
N VAL A 119 -8.82 -9.50 -4.02
CA VAL A 119 -8.29 -8.15 -4.15
C VAL A 119 -7.13 -8.17 -5.13
N ALA A 120 -7.15 -7.26 -6.10
CA ALA A 120 -5.99 -7.00 -6.94
C ALA A 120 -5.52 -5.58 -6.72
N ARG A 121 -4.22 -5.44 -6.56
CA ARG A 121 -3.56 -4.13 -6.45
C ARG A 121 -2.57 -3.96 -7.59
N ARG A 122 -2.47 -2.74 -8.07
CA ARG A 122 -1.51 -2.40 -9.12
C ARG A 122 -0.16 -2.10 -8.48
N ASN A 123 0.86 -2.85 -8.88
CA ASN A 123 2.24 -2.53 -8.51
C ASN A 123 2.60 -1.16 -9.10
N SER A 124 2.99 -0.23 -8.22
CA SER A 124 3.21 1.17 -8.62
C SER A 124 4.44 1.34 -9.52
N ASP A 125 5.38 0.40 -9.51
CA ASP A 125 6.61 0.51 -10.30
C ASP A 125 6.46 -0.06 -11.71
N ASP A 126 5.80 -1.23 -11.86
CA ASP A 126 5.71 -1.91 -13.15
C ASP A 126 4.29 -1.98 -13.74
N GLY A 127 3.28 -1.57 -12.98
CA GLY A 127 1.89 -1.59 -13.41
C GLY A 127 1.21 -2.95 -13.43
N ARG A 128 1.89 -4.01 -13.03
CA ARG A 128 1.31 -5.34 -12.97
C ARG A 128 0.33 -5.46 -11.83
N PHE A 129 -0.67 -6.32 -11.99
CA PHE A 129 -1.64 -6.59 -10.95
C PHE A 129 -1.14 -7.73 -10.05
N GLU A 130 -1.24 -7.53 -8.75
CA GLU A 130 -0.96 -8.55 -7.76
C GLU A 130 -2.25 -8.96 -7.09
N TRP A 131 -2.55 -10.25 -7.16
CA TRP A 131 -3.81 -10.82 -6.71
C TRP A 131 -3.68 -11.46 -5.34
N ARG A 132 -4.66 -11.21 -4.49
CA ARG A 132 -4.73 -11.79 -3.15
C ARG A 132 -6.12 -12.26 -2.84
N THR A 133 -6.18 -13.27 -1.98
CA THR A 133 -7.43 -13.80 -1.44
C THR A 133 -7.40 -13.64 0.07
N VAL A 134 -8.47 -13.06 0.62
CA VAL A 134 -8.59 -12.81 2.06
C VAL A 134 -9.84 -13.55 2.55
N PRO A 135 -9.66 -14.66 3.29
CA PRO A 135 -10.81 -15.38 3.85
C PRO A 135 -11.43 -14.58 4.99
N GLY A 136 -12.77 -14.57 5.04
CA GLY A 136 -13.52 -13.97 6.12
C GLY A 136 -14.04 -15.01 7.10
N GLY A 137 -14.19 -14.61 8.37
CA GLY A 137 -14.79 -15.47 9.39
C GLY A 137 -14.04 -16.79 9.59
N SER A 138 -14.75 -17.90 9.53
CA SER A 138 -14.20 -19.24 9.73
C SER A 138 -13.90 -19.98 8.42
N VAL A 139 -13.81 -19.25 7.31
CA VAL A 139 -13.52 -19.83 6.00
C VAL A 139 -12.08 -20.31 5.93
N SER A 140 -11.88 -21.55 5.43
CA SER A 140 -10.54 -22.08 5.19
C SER A 140 -10.28 -22.17 3.69
N LEU A 141 -9.19 -21.56 3.23
CA LEU A 141 -8.75 -21.65 1.84
C LEU A 141 -8.27 -23.06 1.48
N ALA A 142 -8.00 -23.91 2.47
CA ALA A 142 -7.61 -25.30 2.26
C ALA A 142 -8.81 -26.21 1.95
N ASP A 143 -10.05 -25.76 2.22
CA ASP A 143 -11.25 -26.49 1.86
C ASP A 143 -11.37 -26.57 0.33
N PRO A 144 -11.50 -27.79 -0.28
CA PRO A 144 -11.56 -27.90 -1.75
C PRO A 144 -12.71 -27.14 -2.40
N ALA A 145 -13.88 -27.09 -1.75
CA ALA A 145 -15.02 -26.34 -2.27
C ALA A 145 -14.76 -24.83 -2.29
N VAL A 146 -14.08 -24.32 -1.25
CA VAL A 146 -13.68 -22.92 -1.18
C VAL A 146 -12.62 -22.63 -2.24
N ALA A 147 -11.60 -23.48 -2.34
CA ALA A 147 -10.52 -23.32 -3.32
C ALA A 147 -11.05 -23.29 -4.75
N GLN A 148 -11.99 -24.19 -5.09
CA GLN A 148 -12.59 -24.22 -6.43
C GLN A 148 -13.36 -22.93 -6.75
N ALA A 149 -14.15 -22.44 -5.81
CA ALA A 149 -14.91 -21.20 -6.01
C ALA A 149 -13.99 -19.99 -6.19
N VAL A 150 -12.94 -19.90 -5.38
CA VAL A 150 -11.95 -18.82 -5.46
C VAL A 150 -11.16 -18.89 -6.77
N ASP A 151 -10.71 -20.09 -7.18
CA ASP A 151 -9.96 -20.27 -8.42
C ASP A 151 -10.80 -19.91 -9.65
N ALA A 152 -12.07 -20.25 -9.65
CA ALA A 152 -12.98 -19.90 -10.74
C ALA A 152 -13.14 -18.38 -10.86
N GLU A 153 -13.32 -17.70 -9.72
CA GLU A 153 -13.45 -16.24 -9.69
C GLU A 153 -12.16 -15.56 -10.13
N LEU A 154 -11.00 -16.05 -9.65
CA LEU A 154 -9.70 -15.52 -10.05
C LEU A 154 -9.50 -15.62 -11.55
N ARG A 155 -9.82 -16.77 -12.15
CA ARG A 155 -9.68 -16.92 -13.61
C ARG A 155 -10.58 -15.96 -14.36
N SER A 156 -11.81 -15.79 -13.91
CA SER A 156 -12.77 -14.86 -14.53
C SER A 156 -12.27 -13.41 -14.44
N LEU A 157 -11.82 -12.99 -13.26
CA LEU A 157 -11.35 -11.63 -13.03
C LEU A 157 -10.04 -11.34 -13.80
N ARG A 158 -9.12 -12.29 -13.83
CA ARG A 158 -7.87 -12.13 -14.58
C ARG A 158 -8.15 -12.03 -16.08
N ALA A 159 -9.06 -12.81 -16.61
CA ALA A 159 -9.45 -12.71 -18.01
C ALA A 159 -10.07 -11.36 -18.33
N GLN A 160 -10.81 -10.78 -17.39
CA GLN A 160 -11.48 -9.49 -17.55
C GLN A 160 -10.50 -8.31 -17.45
N PHE A 161 -9.53 -8.36 -16.53
CA PHE A 161 -8.66 -7.22 -16.21
C PHE A 161 -7.24 -7.32 -16.77
N GLU A 162 -6.79 -8.53 -17.14
CA GLU A 162 -5.43 -8.76 -17.67
C GLU A 162 -5.44 -9.22 -19.13
N ALA A 163 -6.55 -9.07 -19.80
CA ALA A 163 -6.66 -9.50 -21.19
C ALA A 163 -5.82 -8.62 -22.14
#